data_8e99d2fad62cfb74260c0564784bd1f3
#
_entry.id   8e99d2fad62cfb74260c0564784bd1f3
#
_cell.length_a   1.000
_cell.length_b   1.000
_cell.length_c   1.000
_cell.angle_alpha   90.00
_cell.angle_beta   90.00
_cell.angle_gamma   90.00
#
_symmetry.space_group_name_H-M   'P 1'
#
loop_
_entity.id
_entity.type
_entity.pdbx_description
1 polymer ?
#
loop_
_entity_poly.entity_id
_entity_poly.type
_entity_poly.pdbx_seq_one_letter_code
_entity_poly.pdbx_strand_id
1 'polypeptide(L)'
;MASADEPLVRVDGLQKYFYENDGLLDRLLGQEPTAVKAVDGISFDIKRGETLGLVGESGCGKSTTGETMVRLQEPTNGIVEFEGKNIYDLDGEGLQQFRRECQVVFQDPFSSLDPRLTIGQSIMQPMNVHNIGTKKERLERTKELLEYVGLSAGQVDRYPHEFSGGQRQRIGIARALALEPDFIMLDEPTSALDVSVQAQVLNLLEDLQDEFDLTYLLISHDLSVIKHVCDRVAVMYLGEIVEIGPVDEIFKDPQHPYTRALLESVPRASTEEQGRDRDVITGDVPSPRNPPSGCSFRTRCPSIIQPPGLQMEQDAYREVTEYRTRLETGRISIKSRWDLVGDPDKEDTGAFIESLRDELFTHTFAGENEEIIEESLRCLAEDDTETATALLTDRFASICEQVNPVLQDTAHPSACHLVEQPAHITDQVREWEATRE
;
A
#
# COMPACT_ATOMS: atom_id res chain seq x y z
N MET A 1 -34.56 -3.32 -7.10
CA MET A 1 -33.62 -2.84 -8.12
C MET A 1 -32.77 -1.80 -7.43
N ALA A 2 -31.56 -2.15 -7.04
CA ALA A 2 -30.58 -1.18 -6.54
C ALA A 2 -30.36 -0.14 -7.68
N SER A 3 -30.23 1.14 -7.35
CA SER A 3 -29.94 2.16 -8.35
C SER A 3 -28.57 1.87 -8.92
N ALA A 4 -28.38 2.08 -10.24
CA ALA A 4 -27.10 1.87 -10.94
C ALA A 4 -25.94 2.74 -10.39
N ASP A 5 -26.21 3.54 -9.37
CA ASP A 5 -25.32 4.54 -8.78
C ASP A 5 -24.81 4.12 -7.35
N GLU A 6 -25.36 3.04 -6.78
CA GLU A 6 -24.90 2.55 -5.46
C GLU A 6 -23.72 1.60 -5.63
N PRO A 7 -22.59 1.82 -4.90
CA PRO A 7 -21.44 0.92 -4.97
C PRO A 7 -21.79 -0.47 -4.45
N LEU A 8 -21.19 -1.52 -5.03
CA LEU A 8 -21.29 -2.88 -4.51
C LEU A 8 -20.57 -3.02 -3.17
N VAL A 9 -19.38 -2.43 -3.08
CA VAL A 9 -18.57 -2.42 -1.85
C VAL A 9 -18.25 -0.97 -1.50
N ARG A 10 -18.44 -0.61 -0.22
CA ARG A 10 -18.01 0.66 0.35
C ARG A 10 -17.12 0.41 1.55
N VAL A 11 -15.97 1.05 1.58
CA VAL A 11 -15.02 1.04 2.68
C VAL A 11 -15.00 2.44 3.27
N ASP A 12 -15.18 2.57 4.59
CA ASP A 12 -15.19 3.87 5.27
C ASP A 12 -14.35 3.82 6.55
N GLY A 13 -13.29 4.62 6.59
CA GLY A 13 -12.38 4.77 7.72
C GLY A 13 -11.74 3.46 8.18
N LEU A 14 -11.53 2.49 7.28
CA LEU A 14 -11.05 1.16 7.64
C LEU A 14 -9.66 1.21 8.24
N GLN A 15 -9.51 0.65 9.44
CA GLN A 15 -8.26 0.50 10.17
C GLN A 15 -8.01 -0.96 10.53
N LYS A 16 -6.77 -1.41 10.33
CA LYS A 16 -6.29 -2.70 10.82
C LYS A 16 -4.91 -2.56 11.41
N TYR A 17 -4.83 -2.71 12.73
CA TYR A 17 -3.59 -2.67 13.50
C TYR A 17 -3.30 -4.05 14.08
N PHE A 18 -2.03 -4.44 14.03
CA PHE A 18 -1.54 -5.63 14.71
C PHE A 18 -0.75 -5.17 15.94
N TYR A 19 -1.04 -5.74 17.10
CA TYR A 19 -0.37 -5.40 18.35
C TYR A 19 0.69 -6.42 18.67
N GLU A 20 1.92 -5.96 18.87
CA GLU A 20 3.02 -6.75 19.39
C GLU A 20 3.15 -6.49 20.90
N ASN A 21 3.69 -7.46 21.65
CA ASN A 21 3.86 -7.38 23.10
C ASN A 21 2.54 -7.18 23.88
N ASP A 22 1.42 -7.70 23.34
CA ASP A 22 0.10 -7.63 24.01
C ASP A 22 -0.16 -8.81 24.96
N GLY A 23 0.85 -9.62 25.26
CA GLY A 23 0.79 -10.74 26.21
C GLY A 23 0.56 -10.29 27.65
N LEU A 24 -0.08 -11.14 28.47
CA LEU A 24 -0.25 -10.89 29.91
C LEU A 24 1.09 -10.70 30.65
N LEU A 25 2.16 -11.36 30.19
CA LEU A 25 3.51 -11.22 30.72
C LEU A 25 4.14 -9.89 30.35
N ASP A 26 3.93 -9.39 29.14
CA ASP A 26 4.48 -8.12 28.65
C ASP A 26 3.83 -6.94 29.39
N ARG A 27 2.51 -7.01 29.62
CA ARG A 27 1.77 -6.03 30.43
C ARG A 27 2.24 -6.03 31.91
N LEU A 28 2.56 -7.19 32.47
CA LEU A 28 3.12 -7.30 33.83
C LEU A 28 4.53 -6.72 33.92
N LEU A 29 5.30 -6.74 32.84
CA LEU A 29 6.65 -6.15 32.75
C LEU A 29 6.59 -4.64 32.40
N GLY A 30 5.40 -4.04 32.25
CA GLY A 30 5.22 -2.62 31.95
C GLY A 30 5.57 -2.25 30.51
N GLN A 31 5.59 -3.21 29.59
CA GLN A 31 5.76 -2.95 28.17
C GLN A 31 4.43 -2.52 27.59
N GLU A 32 4.41 -1.36 26.94
CA GLU A 32 3.24 -0.91 26.21
C GLU A 32 3.15 -1.66 24.85
N PRO A 33 1.94 -2.11 24.45
CA PRO A 33 1.76 -2.78 23.18
C PRO A 33 2.09 -1.83 22.02
N THR A 34 2.99 -2.26 21.13
CA THR A 34 3.34 -1.50 19.94
C THR A 34 2.39 -1.89 18.80
N ALA A 35 1.69 -0.91 18.24
CA ALA A 35 0.80 -1.10 17.12
C ALA A 35 1.57 -1.04 15.79
N VAL A 36 1.39 -2.05 14.95
CA VAL A 36 1.78 -2.04 13.53
C VAL A 36 0.55 -1.64 12.72
N LYS A 37 0.55 -0.44 12.18
CA LYS A 37 -0.56 0.13 11.41
C LYS A 37 -0.53 -0.39 9.97
N ALA A 38 -1.13 -1.56 9.74
CA ALA A 38 -1.15 -2.16 8.41
C ALA A 38 -2.14 -1.49 7.45
N VAL A 39 -3.26 -1.01 7.99
CA VAL A 39 -4.27 -0.19 7.29
C VAL A 39 -4.68 0.93 8.24
N ASP A 40 -4.61 2.19 7.81
CA ASP A 40 -4.77 3.36 8.66
C ASP A 40 -5.77 4.38 8.08
N GLY A 41 -7.08 4.09 8.24
CA GLY A 41 -8.15 5.04 7.95
C GLY A 41 -8.49 5.19 6.45
N ILE A 42 -8.41 4.12 5.67
CA ILE A 42 -8.72 4.19 4.24
C ILE A 42 -10.23 4.21 3.95
N SER A 43 -10.61 4.97 2.91
CA SER A 43 -11.99 5.05 2.44
C SER A 43 -12.02 5.05 0.92
N PHE A 44 -12.88 4.19 0.33
CA PHE A 44 -13.12 4.10 -1.12
C PHE A 44 -14.37 3.26 -1.40
N ASP A 45 -14.81 3.28 -2.65
CA ASP A 45 -15.92 2.48 -3.15
C ASP A 45 -15.51 1.63 -4.35
N ILE A 46 -16.23 0.53 -4.60
CA ILE A 46 -16.12 -0.31 -5.79
C ILE A 46 -17.53 -0.46 -6.38
N LYS A 47 -17.71 -0.06 -7.64
CA LYS A 47 -18.99 -0.15 -8.34
C LYS A 47 -19.22 -1.56 -8.87
N ARG A 48 -20.48 -1.91 -9.13
CA ARG A 48 -20.81 -3.19 -9.79
C ARG A 48 -20.18 -3.25 -11.18
N GLY A 49 -19.60 -4.39 -11.53
CA GLY A 49 -18.91 -4.61 -12.82
C GLY A 49 -17.57 -3.88 -12.96
N GLU A 50 -17.11 -3.17 -11.91
CA GLU A 50 -15.83 -2.45 -11.91
C GLU A 50 -14.68 -3.37 -11.50
N THR A 51 -13.50 -3.16 -12.11
CA THR A 51 -12.23 -3.66 -11.60
C THR A 51 -11.46 -2.51 -10.95
N LEU A 52 -11.40 -2.50 -9.59
CA LEU A 52 -10.54 -1.59 -8.84
C LEU A 52 -9.18 -2.23 -8.60
N GLY A 53 -8.11 -1.59 -9.06
CA GLY A 53 -6.72 -1.98 -8.75
C GLY A 53 -6.28 -1.41 -7.40
N LEU A 54 -5.56 -2.19 -6.59
CA LEU A 54 -4.87 -1.71 -5.38
C LEU A 54 -3.38 -1.96 -5.52
N VAL A 55 -2.60 -0.89 -5.62
CA VAL A 55 -1.16 -0.94 -5.89
C VAL A 55 -0.33 -0.26 -4.80
N GLY A 56 0.95 -0.58 -4.72
CA GLY A 56 1.91 0.02 -3.81
C GLY A 56 3.09 -0.91 -3.53
N GLU A 57 4.08 -0.42 -2.80
CA GLU A 57 5.27 -1.21 -2.41
C GLU A 57 4.89 -2.43 -1.56
N SER A 58 5.79 -3.45 -1.54
CA SER A 58 5.59 -4.62 -0.69
C SER A 58 5.50 -4.22 0.79
N GLY A 59 4.55 -4.80 1.52
CA GLY A 59 4.34 -4.51 2.95
C GLY A 59 3.55 -3.22 3.23
N CYS A 60 3.02 -2.49 2.23
CA CYS A 60 2.23 -1.28 2.47
C CYS A 60 0.80 -1.52 2.97
N GLY A 61 0.34 -2.79 3.10
CA GLY A 61 -0.98 -3.13 3.65
C GLY A 61 -2.02 -3.66 2.66
N LYS A 62 -1.70 -3.83 1.38
CA LYS A 62 -2.64 -4.24 0.32
C LYS A 62 -3.40 -5.54 0.63
N SER A 63 -2.69 -6.64 0.88
CA SER A 63 -3.31 -7.95 1.18
C SER A 63 -4.12 -7.87 2.49
N THR A 64 -3.61 -7.15 3.50
CA THR A 64 -4.35 -6.91 4.76
C THR A 64 -5.66 -6.16 4.50
N THR A 65 -5.65 -5.15 3.61
CA THR A 65 -6.87 -4.44 3.19
C THR A 65 -7.87 -5.40 2.57
N GLY A 66 -7.45 -6.17 1.57
CA GLY A 66 -8.32 -7.15 0.92
C GLY A 66 -8.87 -8.20 1.89
N GLU A 67 -8.01 -8.81 2.72
CA GLU A 67 -8.42 -9.81 3.73
C GLU A 67 -9.42 -9.25 4.74
N THR A 68 -9.28 -7.98 5.14
CA THR A 68 -10.22 -7.31 6.02
C THR A 68 -11.55 -7.05 5.29
N MET A 69 -11.52 -6.60 4.04
CA MET A 69 -12.72 -6.36 3.22
C MET A 69 -13.56 -7.62 2.98
N VAL A 70 -12.93 -8.78 2.91
CA VAL A 70 -13.66 -10.07 2.74
C VAL A 70 -13.91 -10.79 4.07
N ARG A 71 -13.70 -10.10 5.18
CA ARG A 71 -13.87 -10.61 6.56
C ARG A 71 -13.09 -11.90 6.84
N LEU A 72 -11.88 -12.01 6.31
CA LEU A 72 -10.88 -12.99 6.76
C LEU A 72 -10.13 -12.47 8.00
N GLN A 73 -10.10 -11.14 8.18
CA GLN A 73 -9.62 -10.47 9.37
C GLN A 73 -10.68 -9.49 9.90
N GLU A 74 -10.76 -9.37 11.23
CA GLU A 74 -11.60 -8.34 11.85
C GLU A 74 -10.86 -6.99 11.83
N PRO A 75 -11.53 -5.86 11.56
CA PRO A 75 -10.92 -4.54 11.58
C PRO A 75 -10.60 -4.11 13.03
N THR A 76 -9.70 -3.15 13.17
CA THR A 76 -9.52 -2.44 14.44
C THR A 76 -10.57 -1.34 14.58
N ASN A 77 -10.91 -0.67 13.46
CA ASN A 77 -11.96 0.34 13.38
C ASN A 77 -12.43 0.51 11.91
N GLY A 78 -13.49 1.28 11.71
CA GLY A 78 -14.09 1.51 10.39
C GLY A 78 -15.08 0.43 10.00
N ILE A 79 -15.68 0.59 8.84
CA ILE A 79 -16.72 -0.30 8.32
C ILE A 79 -16.43 -0.71 6.87
N VAL A 80 -16.92 -1.88 6.49
CA VAL A 80 -17.03 -2.31 5.10
C VAL A 80 -18.49 -2.70 4.85
N GLU A 81 -19.10 -2.05 3.89
CA GLU A 81 -20.45 -2.38 3.45
C GLU A 81 -20.39 -3.18 2.14
N PHE A 82 -21.16 -4.26 2.10
CA PHE A 82 -21.45 -5.02 0.89
C PHE A 82 -22.96 -4.91 0.63
N GLU A 83 -23.34 -4.39 -0.53
CA GLU A 83 -24.77 -4.08 -0.82
C GLU A 83 -25.46 -3.23 0.27
N GLY A 84 -24.74 -2.24 0.80
CA GLY A 84 -25.24 -1.33 1.84
C GLY A 84 -25.39 -1.97 3.23
N LYS A 85 -24.86 -3.18 3.45
CA LYS A 85 -24.85 -3.86 4.75
C LYS A 85 -23.45 -3.96 5.29
N ASN A 86 -23.21 -3.52 6.53
CA ASN A 86 -21.93 -3.69 7.19
C ASN A 86 -21.64 -5.20 7.38
N ILE A 87 -20.57 -5.68 6.76
CA ILE A 87 -20.21 -7.11 6.76
C ILE A 87 -19.87 -7.64 8.15
N TYR A 88 -19.44 -6.77 9.07
CA TYR A 88 -19.04 -7.17 10.42
C TYR A 88 -20.23 -7.39 11.34
N ASP A 89 -21.39 -6.83 11.00
CA ASP A 89 -22.66 -7.05 11.72
C ASP A 89 -23.41 -8.30 11.25
N LEU A 90 -22.96 -8.94 10.16
CA LEU A 90 -23.58 -10.13 9.62
C LEU A 90 -23.30 -11.36 10.49
N ASP A 91 -24.32 -12.15 10.73
CA ASP A 91 -24.26 -13.44 11.41
C ASP A 91 -25.08 -14.52 10.68
N GLY A 92 -24.97 -15.76 11.11
CA GLY A 92 -25.80 -16.87 10.64
C GLY A 92 -25.94 -16.92 9.11
N GLU A 93 -27.21 -16.80 8.65
CA GLU A 93 -27.54 -16.86 7.22
C GLU A 93 -26.97 -15.68 6.43
N GLY A 94 -26.94 -14.46 7.01
CA GLY A 94 -26.39 -13.27 6.37
C GLY A 94 -24.91 -13.42 6.06
N LEU A 95 -24.13 -13.94 7.02
CA LEU A 95 -22.71 -14.22 6.81
C LEU A 95 -22.48 -15.35 5.79
N GLN A 96 -23.32 -16.37 5.78
CA GLN A 96 -23.24 -17.43 4.76
C GLN A 96 -23.54 -16.89 3.36
N GLN A 97 -24.51 -16.00 3.22
CA GLN A 97 -24.84 -15.36 1.95
C GLN A 97 -23.67 -14.49 1.48
N PHE A 98 -23.12 -13.62 2.33
CA PHE A 98 -21.95 -12.81 2.02
C PHE A 98 -20.77 -13.66 1.54
N ARG A 99 -20.49 -14.80 2.20
CA ARG A 99 -19.43 -15.73 1.80
C ARG A 99 -19.70 -16.47 0.49
N ARG A 100 -20.92 -16.48 -0.01
CA ARG A 100 -21.24 -16.99 -1.35
C ARG A 100 -21.01 -15.93 -2.41
N GLU A 101 -21.44 -14.71 -2.14
CA GLU A 101 -21.39 -13.57 -3.05
C GLU A 101 -20.00 -12.94 -3.14
N CYS A 102 -19.16 -13.16 -2.12
CA CYS A 102 -17.79 -12.64 -2.02
C CYS A 102 -16.79 -13.78 -1.96
N GLN A 103 -15.90 -13.87 -2.97
CA GLN A 103 -14.90 -14.92 -3.09
C GLN A 103 -13.48 -14.36 -3.17
N VAL A 104 -12.48 -15.23 -2.98
CA VAL A 104 -11.06 -14.86 -2.96
C VAL A 104 -10.24 -15.81 -3.83
N VAL A 105 -9.36 -15.22 -4.62
CA VAL A 105 -8.28 -15.93 -5.32
C VAL A 105 -6.96 -15.46 -4.70
N PHE A 106 -6.25 -16.37 -4.04
CA PHE A 106 -5.00 -16.07 -3.32
C PHE A 106 -3.78 -16.06 -4.24
N GLN A 107 -2.74 -15.36 -3.80
CA GLN A 107 -1.46 -15.17 -4.48
C GLN A 107 -0.77 -16.49 -4.87
N ASP A 108 -0.72 -17.46 -3.96
CA ASP A 108 -0.02 -18.72 -4.19
C ASP A 108 -0.99 -19.84 -4.63
N PRO A 109 -0.98 -20.20 -5.93
CA PRO A 109 -1.81 -21.27 -6.44
C PRO A 109 -1.42 -22.67 -5.90
N PHE A 110 -0.22 -22.81 -5.31
CA PHE A 110 0.24 -24.09 -4.76
C PHE A 110 -0.36 -24.34 -3.38
N SER A 111 -0.39 -23.33 -2.51
CA SER A 111 -0.95 -23.44 -1.16
C SER A 111 -2.48 -23.39 -1.15
N SER A 112 -3.10 -22.83 -2.19
CA SER A 112 -4.54 -22.65 -2.27
C SER A 112 -5.33 -23.92 -2.56
N LEU A 113 -4.67 -24.98 -3.07
CA LEU A 113 -5.28 -26.27 -3.43
C LEU A 113 -4.74 -27.39 -2.53
N ASP A 114 -5.64 -28.14 -1.85
CA ASP A 114 -5.21 -29.35 -1.09
C ASP A 114 -4.67 -30.41 -2.05
N PRO A 115 -3.38 -30.78 -1.96
CA PRO A 115 -2.76 -31.75 -2.87
C PRO A 115 -3.34 -33.16 -2.79
N ARG A 116 -4.15 -33.45 -1.76
CA ARG A 116 -4.81 -34.75 -1.56
C ARG A 116 -6.16 -34.84 -2.26
N LEU A 117 -6.73 -33.73 -2.70
CA LEU A 117 -7.99 -33.66 -3.43
C LEU A 117 -7.73 -33.58 -4.93
N THR A 118 -8.62 -34.18 -5.72
CA THR A 118 -8.63 -33.92 -7.16
C THR A 118 -9.10 -32.50 -7.44
N ILE A 119 -8.79 -31.95 -8.62
CA ILE A 119 -9.23 -30.59 -8.98
C ILE A 119 -10.76 -30.51 -8.99
N GLY A 120 -11.45 -31.56 -9.44
CA GLY A 120 -12.90 -31.61 -9.38
C GLY A 120 -13.44 -31.59 -7.95
N GLN A 121 -12.80 -32.26 -7.01
CA GLN A 121 -13.16 -32.19 -5.60
C GLN A 121 -12.92 -30.79 -5.02
N SER A 122 -11.82 -30.15 -5.39
CA SER A 122 -11.48 -28.80 -4.93
C SER A 122 -12.49 -27.75 -5.44
N ILE A 123 -12.91 -27.84 -6.71
CA ILE A 123 -13.92 -26.92 -7.27
C ILE A 123 -15.32 -27.20 -6.69
N MET A 124 -15.67 -28.49 -6.44
CA MET A 124 -16.95 -28.84 -5.82
C MET A 124 -17.04 -28.49 -4.34
N GLN A 125 -15.94 -28.29 -3.65
CA GLN A 125 -15.90 -28.10 -2.20
C GLN A 125 -16.79 -26.92 -1.72
N PRO A 126 -16.73 -25.71 -2.31
CA PRO A 126 -17.61 -24.62 -1.94
C PRO A 126 -19.09 -24.97 -2.09
N MET A 127 -19.48 -25.59 -3.20
CA MET A 127 -20.88 -26.04 -3.43
C MET A 127 -21.32 -27.08 -2.41
N ASN A 128 -20.40 -27.97 -1.94
CA ASN A 128 -20.70 -28.93 -0.88
C ASN A 128 -20.96 -28.24 0.45
N VAL A 129 -20.12 -27.27 0.82
CA VAL A 129 -20.23 -26.53 2.09
C VAL A 129 -21.57 -25.76 2.15
N HIS A 130 -21.95 -25.14 1.05
CA HIS A 130 -23.18 -24.36 0.95
C HIS A 130 -24.43 -25.18 0.54
N ASN A 131 -24.30 -26.50 0.41
CA ASN A 131 -25.39 -27.42 0.03
C ASN A 131 -26.10 -27.06 -1.29
N ILE A 132 -25.37 -26.55 -2.28
CA ILE A 132 -25.88 -26.15 -3.59
C ILE A 132 -25.99 -27.39 -4.50
N GLY A 133 -27.19 -27.69 -4.98
CA GLY A 133 -27.44 -28.77 -5.95
C GLY A 133 -27.15 -30.20 -5.44
N THR A 134 -27.36 -31.16 -6.28
CA THR A 134 -27.03 -32.57 -6.06
C THR A 134 -25.57 -32.86 -6.46
N LYS A 135 -25.04 -34.02 -6.06
CA LYS A 135 -23.69 -34.45 -6.45
C LYS A 135 -23.49 -34.48 -7.97
N LYS A 136 -24.54 -34.85 -8.74
CA LYS A 136 -24.46 -34.90 -10.19
C LYS A 136 -24.41 -33.47 -10.77
N GLU A 137 -25.26 -32.58 -10.31
CA GLU A 137 -25.28 -31.18 -10.74
C GLU A 137 -23.96 -30.46 -10.43
N ARG A 138 -23.40 -30.67 -9.24
CA ARG A 138 -22.10 -30.14 -8.86
C ARG A 138 -20.96 -30.63 -9.79
N LEU A 139 -20.98 -31.90 -10.17
CA LEU A 139 -19.99 -32.46 -11.08
C LEU A 139 -20.12 -31.86 -12.48
N GLU A 140 -21.34 -31.71 -13.00
CA GLU A 140 -21.56 -31.09 -14.32
C GLU A 140 -21.13 -29.61 -14.26
N ARG A 141 -21.53 -28.87 -13.24
CA ARG A 141 -21.09 -27.48 -13.07
C ARG A 141 -19.56 -27.37 -12.97
N THR A 142 -18.90 -28.29 -12.28
CA THR A 142 -17.42 -28.33 -12.20
C THR A 142 -16.78 -28.53 -13.56
N LYS A 143 -17.35 -29.36 -14.42
CA LYS A 143 -16.84 -29.58 -15.78
C LYS A 143 -17.02 -28.32 -16.66
N GLU A 144 -18.17 -27.66 -16.57
CA GLU A 144 -18.41 -26.37 -17.23
C GLU A 144 -17.40 -25.31 -16.78
N LEU A 145 -17.17 -25.19 -15.48
CA LEU A 145 -16.20 -24.23 -14.92
C LEU A 145 -14.77 -24.51 -15.38
N LEU A 146 -14.38 -25.79 -15.52
CA LEU A 146 -13.09 -26.15 -16.11
C LEU A 146 -12.99 -25.67 -17.56
N GLU A 147 -14.05 -25.82 -18.36
CA GLU A 147 -14.08 -25.35 -19.75
C GLU A 147 -14.05 -23.82 -19.83
N TYR A 148 -14.75 -23.09 -18.96
CA TYR A 148 -14.69 -21.63 -18.87
C TYR A 148 -13.27 -21.11 -18.62
N VAL A 149 -12.50 -21.80 -17.77
CA VAL A 149 -11.09 -21.39 -17.51
C VAL A 149 -10.10 -22.00 -18.52
N GLY A 150 -10.58 -22.57 -19.65
CA GLY A 150 -9.75 -23.11 -20.74
C GLY A 150 -9.06 -24.43 -20.39
N LEU A 151 -9.63 -25.22 -19.47
CA LEU A 151 -9.19 -26.58 -19.14
C LEU A 151 -10.20 -27.62 -19.67
N SER A 152 -9.73 -28.86 -19.87
CA SER A 152 -10.64 -29.91 -20.32
C SER A 152 -11.48 -30.47 -19.18
N ALA A 153 -12.79 -30.65 -19.40
CA ALA A 153 -13.70 -31.34 -18.49
C ALA A 153 -13.22 -32.74 -18.07
N GLY A 154 -12.50 -33.45 -18.97
CA GLY A 154 -11.93 -34.76 -18.68
C GLY A 154 -10.78 -34.76 -17.66
N GLN A 155 -10.29 -33.60 -17.22
CA GLN A 155 -9.21 -33.49 -16.23
C GLN A 155 -9.73 -33.48 -14.77
N VAL A 156 -11.05 -33.54 -14.57
CA VAL A 156 -11.72 -33.44 -13.27
C VAL A 156 -11.16 -34.37 -12.17
N ASP A 157 -10.68 -35.56 -12.55
CA ASP A 157 -10.14 -36.54 -11.62
C ASP A 157 -8.61 -36.43 -11.39
N ARG A 158 -7.94 -35.46 -12.02
CA ARG A 158 -6.50 -35.23 -11.82
C ARG A 158 -6.22 -34.48 -10.54
N TYR A 159 -4.98 -34.60 -10.06
CA TYR A 159 -4.49 -33.93 -8.87
C TYR A 159 -3.75 -32.60 -9.19
N PRO A 160 -3.70 -31.65 -8.26
CA PRO A 160 -3.05 -30.35 -8.50
C PRO A 160 -1.60 -30.45 -8.99
N HIS A 161 -0.82 -31.43 -8.51
CA HIS A 161 0.59 -31.60 -8.91
C HIS A 161 0.80 -32.00 -10.39
N GLU A 162 -0.26 -32.40 -11.08
CA GLU A 162 -0.23 -32.74 -12.52
C GLU A 162 -0.41 -31.52 -13.43
N PHE A 163 -0.55 -30.31 -12.86
CA PHE A 163 -0.82 -29.07 -13.56
C PHE A 163 0.31 -28.08 -13.40
N SER A 164 0.53 -27.23 -14.41
CA SER A 164 1.44 -26.08 -14.32
C SER A 164 0.91 -25.00 -13.35
N GLY A 165 1.76 -24.04 -12.97
CA GLY A 165 1.37 -22.92 -12.11
C GLY A 165 0.16 -22.16 -12.66
N GLY A 166 0.20 -21.76 -13.93
CA GLY A 166 -0.92 -21.05 -14.57
C GLY A 166 -2.19 -21.89 -14.68
N GLN A 167 -2.09 -23.19 -14.88
CA GLN A 167 -3.26 -24.07 -14.86
C GLN A 167 -3.86 -24.20 -13.44
N ARG A 168 -3.03 -24.24 -12.40
CA ARG A 168 -3.51 -24.22 -11.00
C ARG A 168 -4.18 -22.90 -10.66
N GLN A 169 -3.66 -21.79 -11.16
CA GLN A 169 -4.31 -20.49 -10.99
C GLN A 169 -5.70 -20.49 -11.61
N ARG A 170 -5.85 -20.99 -12.83
CA ARG A 170 -7.15 -21.14 -13.50
C ARG A 170 -8.10 -22.06 -12.72
N ILE A 171 -7.60 -23.12 -12.07
CA ILE A 171 -8.40 -23.99 -11.18
C ILE A 171 -8.85 -23.21 -9.94
N GLY A 172 -7.99 -22.35 -9.37
CA GLY A 172 -8.34 -21.46 -8.27
C GLY A 172 -9.46 -20.49 -8.63
N ILE A 173 -9.39 -19.91 -9.84
CA ILE A 173 -10.45 -19.05 -10.40
C ILE A 173 -11.75 -19.85 -10.59
N ALA A 174 -11.70 -21.05 -11.19
CA ALA A 174 -12.87 -21.92 -11.35
C ALA A 174 -13.53 -22.27 -10.00
N ARG A 175 -12.72 -22.46 -8.96
CA ARG A 175 -13.23 -22.70 -7.61
C ARG A 175 -13.95 -21.48 -7.04
N ALA A 176 -13.43 -20.26 -7.24
CA ALA A 176 -14.09 -19.05 -6.81
C ALA A 176 -15.43 -18.85 -7.52
N LEU A 177 -15.51 -19.15 -8.83
CA LEU A 177 -16.73 -19.06 -9.63
C LEU A 177 -17.79 -20.12 -9.28
N ALA A 178 -17.46 -21.16 -8.50
CA ALA A 178 -18.37 -22.27 -8.19
C ALA A 178 -19.65 -21.85 -7.44
N LEU A 179 -19.61 -20.70 -6.75
CA LEU A 179 -20.73 -20.14 -5.99
C LEU A 179 -21.46 -19.01 -6.73
N GLU A 180 -21.06 -18.68 -7.96
CA GLU A 180 -21.59 -17.57 -8.75
C GLU A 180 -21.55 -16.25 -7.95
N PRO A 181 -20.34 -15.77 -7.58
CA PRO A 181 -20.18 -14.59 -6.74
C PRO A 181 -20.45 -13.30 -7.53
N ASP A 182 -20.81 -12.23 -6.81
CA ASP A 182 -20.86 -10.87 -7.36
C ASP A 182 -19.51 -10.15 -7.28
N PHE A 183 -18.66 -10.56 -6.31
CA PHE A 183 -17.38 -9.94 -6.02
C PHE A 183 -16.26 -10.96 -5.83
N ILE A 184 -15.12 -10.71 -6.47
CA ILE A 184 -13.89 -11.53 -6.26
C ILE A 184 -12.71 -10.63 -5.92
N MET A 185 -12.08 -10.88 -4.77
CA MET A 185 -10.77 -10.34 -4.45
C MET A 185 -9.68 -11.21 -5.10
N LEU A 186 -8.84 -10.59 -5.90
CA LEU A 186 -7.71 -11.21 -6.61
C LEU A 186 -6.41 -10.71 -5.97
N ASP A 187 -5.79 -11.50 -5.10
CA ASP A 187 -4.54 -11.13 -4.44
C ASP A 187 -3.35 -11.63 -5.27
N GLU A 188 -2.69 -10.72 -5.97
CA GLU A 188 -1.54 -10.97 -6.85
C GLU A 188 -1.70 -12.21 -7.77
N PRO A 189 -2.80 -12.31 -8.55
CA PRO A 189 -3.18 -13.54 -9.23
C PRO A 189 -2.20 -14.01 -10.32
N THR A 190 -1.21 -13.21 -10.65
CA THR A 190 -0.25 -13.49 -11.73
C THR A 190 1.22 -13.43 -11.30
N SER A 191 1.53 -13.09 -10.04
CA SER A 191 2.90 -12.83 -9.56
C SER A 191 3.85 -14.03 -9.66
N ALA A 192 3.32 -15.27 -9.58
CA ALA A 192 4.10 -16.51 -9.67
C ALA A 192 4.17 -17.10 -11.09
N LEU A 193 3.71 -16.35 -12.12
CA LEU A 193 3.57 -16.86 -13.48
C LEU A 193 4.56 -16.18 -14.43
N ASP A 194 4.95 -16.90 -15.50
CA ASP A 194 5.70 -16.27 -16.59
C ASP A 194 4.83 -15.28 -17.39
N VAL A 195 5.47 -14.30 -18.05
CA VAL A 195 4.78 -13.18 -18.73
C VAL A 195 3.72 -13.65 -19.74
N SER A 196 3.97 -14.76 -20.44
CA SER A 196 3.03 -15.27 -21.44
C SER A 196 1.78 -15.89 -20.83
N VAL A 197 1.93 -16.60 -19.71
CA VAL A 197 0.83 -17.17 -18.95
C VAL A 197 0.07 -16.10 -18.18
N GLN A 198 0.77 -15.08 -17.67
CA GLN A 198 0.18 -13.91 -17.02
C GLN A 198 -0.85 -13.23 -17.94
N ALA A 199 -0.46 -12.88 -19.18
CA ALA A 199 -1.39 -12.29 -20.15
C ALA A 199 -2.63 -13.16 -20.43
N GLN A 200 -2.45 -14.50 -20.49
CA GLN A 200 -3.57 -15.42 -20.68
C GLN A 200 -4.53 -15.47 -19.50
N VAL A 201 -4.02 -15.31 -18.25
CA VAL A 201 -4.86 -15.28 -17.04
C VAL A 201 -5.61 -13.96 -16.96
N LEU A 202 -4.97 -12.83 -17.34
CA LEU A 202 -5.61 -11.52 -17.34
C LEU A 202 -6.75 -11.45 -18.36
N ASN A 203 -6.52 -11.88 -19.59
CA ASN A 203 -7.59 -11.95 -20.60
C ASN A 203 -8.73 -12.87 -20.14
N LEU A 204 -8.42 -13.99 -19.50
CA LEU A 204 -9.45 -14.87 -18.93
C LEU A 204 -10.28 -14.15 -17.85
N LEU A 205 -9.67 -13.32 -17.00
CA LEU A 205 -10.39 -12.56 -15.98
C LEU A 205 -11.32 -11.52 -16.60
N GLU A 206 -10.92 -10.85 -17.69
CA GLU A 206 -11.77 -9.94 -18.46
C GLU A 206 -12.96 -10.69 -19.11
N ASP A 207 -12.70 -11.81 -19.79
CA ASP A 207 -13.76 -12.63 -20.40
C ASP A 207 -14.76 -13.12 -19.34
N LEU A 208 -14.31 -13.53 -18.16
CA LEU A 208 -15.16 -13.98 -17.06
C LEU A 208 -15.93 -12.83 -16.41
N GLN A 209 -15.36 -11.63 -16.35
CA GLN A 209 -16.05 -10.43 -15.86
C GLN A 209 -17.27 -10.11 -16.72
N ASP A 210 -17.09 -10.13 -18.04
CA ASP A 210 -18.16 -9.86 -18.99
C ASP A 210 -19.23 -10.97 -18.99
N GLU A 211 -18.83 -12.25 -18.89
CA GLU A 211 -19.76 -13.39 -18.93
C GLU A 211 -20.61 -13.51 -17.66
N PHE A 212 -20.04 -13.20 -16.48
CA PHE A 212 -20.68 -13.40 -15.17
C PHE A 212 -21.02 -12.10 -14.45
N ASP A 213 -20.85 -10.93 -15.05
CA ASP A 213 -21.09 -9.60 -14.48
C ASP A 213 -20.34 -9.39 -13.13
N LEU A 214 -19.06 -9.80 -13.11
CA LEU A 214 -18.24 -9.82 -11.91
C LEU A 214 -17.67 -8.44 -11.56
N THR A 215 -17.52 -8.20 -10.27
CA THR A 215 -16.80 -7.05 -9.73
C THR A 215 -15.49 -7.51 -9.12
N TYR A 216 -14.38 -6.82 -9.39
CA TYR A 216 -13.07 -7.21 -8.90
C TYR A 216 -12.40 -6.18 -8.00
N LEU A 217 -11.71 -6.65 -6.95
CA LEU A 217 -10.58 -5.95 -6.33
C LEU A 217 -9.31 -6.69 -6.76
N LEU A 218 -8.48 -6.05 -7.58
CA LEU A 218 -7.22 -6.61 -8.06
C LEU A 218 -6.04 -6.00 -7.30
N ILE A 219 -5.40 -6.79 -6.44
CA ILE A 219 -4.18 -6.41 -5.74
C ILE A 219 -2.98 -6.82 -6.60
N SER A 220 -2.09 -5.87 -6.89
CA SER A 220 -0.88 -6.13 -7.64
C SER A 220 0.23 -5.15 -7.26
N HIS A 221 1.49 -5.59 -7.43
CA HIS A 221 2.65 -4.70 -7.44
C HIS A 221 3.10 -4.39 -8.88
N ASP A 222 2.51 -5.04 -9.90
CA ASP A 222 2.80 -4.81 -11.31
C ASP A 222 1.80 -3.81 -11.92
N LEU A 223 2.29 -2.59 -12.16
CA LEU A 223 1.50 -1.52 -12.76
C LEU A 223 1.08 -1.80 -14.20
N SER A 224 1.78 -2.69 -14.92
CA SER A 224 1.41 -3.09 -16.28
C SER A 224 0.11 -3.90 -16.27
N VAL A 225 -0.06 -4.76 -15.25
CA VAL A 225 -1.29 -5.52 -15.01
C VAL A 225 -2.46 -4.58 -14.74
N ILE A 226 -2.25 -3.63 -13.83
CA ILE A 226 -3.27 -2.65 -13.44
C ILE A 226 -3.72 -1.83 -14.66
N LYS A 227 -2.78 -1.35 -15.46
CA LYS A 227 -3.08 -0.55 -16.65
C LYS A 227 -3.92 -1.31 -17.67
N HIS A 228 -3.80 -2.62 -17.71
CA HIS A 228 -4.48 -3.45 -18.73
C HIS A 228 -5.92 -3.82 -18.33
N VAL A 229 -6.15 -4.11 -17.04
CA VAL A 229 -7.38 -4.78 -16.58
C VAL A 229 -8.26 -3.86 -15.73
N CYS A 230 -7.71 -2.81 -15.08
CA CYS A 230 -8.46 -2.02 -14.12
C CYS A 230 -9.11 -0.78 -14.72
N ASP A 231 -10.30 -0.44 -14.23
CA ASP A 231 -11.01 0.81 -14.54
C ASP A 231 -10.47 1.97 -13.71
N ARG A 232 -10.31 1.72 -12.40
CA ARG A 232 -9.73 2.67 -11.43
C ARG A 232 -8.60 2.00 -10.67
N VAL A 233 -7.71 2.81 -10.12
CA VAL A 233 -6.61 2.35 -9.27
C VAL A 233 -6.51 3.20 -8.01
N ALA A 234 -6.34 2.53 -6.88
CA ALA A 234 -5.97 3.11 -5.59
C ALA A 234 -4.49 2.83 -5.31
N VAL A 235 -3.71 3.87 -5.08
CA VAL A 235 -2.29 3.79 -4.76
C VAL A 235 -2.12 3.85 -3.24
N MET A 236 -1.53 2.81 -2.67
CA MET A 236 -1.39 2.66 -1.23
C MET A 236 0.05 2.78 -0.79
N TYR A 237 0.29 3.57 0.26
CA TYR A 237 1.58 3.75 0.91
C TYR A 237 1.44 3.73 2.43
N LEU A 238 2.20 2.88 3.13
CA LEU A 238 2.22 2.74 4.59
C LEU A 238 0.82 2.72 5.25
N GLY A 239 -0.10 1.91 4.71
CA GLY A 239 -1.43 1.74 5.29
C GLY A 239 -2.45 2.77 4.83
N GLU A 240 -2.08 3.80 4.07
CA GLU A 240 -2.95 4.88 3.60
C GLU A 240 -3.12 4.86 2.08
N ILE A 241 -4.27 5.29 1.56
CA ILE A 241 -4.44 5.58 0.14
C ILE A 241 -3.98 7.00 -0.12
N VAL A 242 -2.93 7.14 -0.94
CA VAL A 242 -2.34 8.44 -1.25
C VAL A 242 -2.90 9.06 -2.53
N GLU A 243 -3.45 8.24 -3.43
CA GLU A 243 -4.06 8.69 -4.67
C GLU A 243 -5.04 7.61 -5.18
N ILE A 244 -6.18 8.01 -5.73
CA ILE A 244 -7.15 7.11 -6.35
C ILE A 244 -7.82 7.80 -7.53
N GLY A 245 -8.10 7.06 -8.60
CA GLY A 245 -8.76 7.63 -9.78
C GLY A 245 -8.83 6.68 -10.95
N PRO A 246 -9.39 7.13 -12.10
CA PRO A 246 -9.36 6.38 -13.34
C PRO A 246 -7.92 6.02 -13.75
N VAL A 247 -7.71 4.79 -14.19
CA VAL A 247 -6.36 4.30 -14.56
C VAL A 247 -5.69 5.23 -15.57
N ASP A 248 -6.39 5.64 -16.61
CA ASP A 248 -5.83 6.49 -17.67
C ASP A 248 -5.37 7.86 -17.13
N GLU A 249 -6.08 8.43 -16.16
CA GLU A 249 -5.73 9.72 -15.55
C GLU A 249 -4.49 9.57 -14.65
N ILE A 250 -4.48 8.55 -13.77
CA ILE A 250 -3.33 8.25 -12.88
C ILE A 250 -2.05 8.02 -13.71
N PHE A 251 -2.13 7.26 -14.80
CA PHE A 251 -0.97 6.96 -15.64
C PHE A 251 -0.50 8.12 -16.49
N LYS A 252 -1.41 9.06 -16.82
CA LYS A 252 -1.10 10.24 -17.64
C LYS A 252 -0.60 11.42 -16.83
N ASP A 253 -1.23 11.68 -15.67
CA ASP A 253 -1.00 12.87 -14.85
C ASP A 253 -1.09 12.52 -13.35
N PRO A 254 -0.13 11.71 -12.83
CA PRO A 254 -0.09 11.35 -11.41
C PRO A 254 0.10 12.60 -10.54
N GLN A 255 -0.77 12.80 -9.56
CA GLN A 255 -0.78 13.98 -8.70
C GLN A 255 0.14 13.82 -7.50
N HIS A 256 0.19 12.62 -6.92
CA HIS A 256 1.04 12.36 -5.75
C HIS A 256 2.49 12.05 -6.17
N PRO A 257 3.52 12.65 -5.54
CA PRO A 257 4.93 12.35 -5.87
C PRO A 257 5.32 10.87 -5.76
N TYR A 258 4.71 10.14 -4.83
CA TYR A 258 4.92 8.69 -4.72
C TYR A 258 4.38 7.94 -5.95
N THR A 259 3.16 8.27 -6.39
CA THR A 259 2.56 7.66 -7.60
C THR A 259 3.42 7.93 -8.82
N ARG A 260 3.91 9.18 -8.97
CA ARG A 260 4.83 9.57 -10.06
C ARG A 260 6.07 8.71 -10.07
N ALA A 261 6.77 8.63 -8.95
CA ALA A 261 7.98 7.85 -8.82
C ALA A 261 7.75 6.33 -8.99
N LEU A 262 6.60 5.81 -8.51
CA LEU A 262 6.20 4.42 -8.71
C LEU A 262 6.01 4.12 -10.21
N LEU A 263 5.34 5.00 -10.96
CA LEU A 263 5.13 4.88 -12.41
C LEU A 263 6.42 5.02 -13.21
N GLU A 264 7.37 5.85 -12.77
CA GLU A 264 8.68 6.02 -13.41
C GLU A 264 9.61 4.82 -13.21
N SER A 265 9.37 4.02 -12.18
CA SER A 265 10.12 2.77 -11.94
C SER A 265 9.79 1.66 -12.95
N VAL A 266 8.65 1.76 -13.66
CA VAL A 266 8.22 0.79 -14.67
C VAL A 266 8.95 1.05 -15.99
N PRO A 267 9.74 0.09 -16.53
CA PRO A 267 10.39 0.25 -17.81
C PRO A 267 9.37 0.43 -18.95
N ARG A 268 9.38 1.59 -19.60
CA ARG A 268 8.56 1.80 -20.82
C ARG A 268 9.41 1.52 -22.04
N ALA A 269 8.85 0.80 -23.01
CA ALA A 269 9.51 0.53 -24.28
C ALA A 269 9.43 1.74 -25.26
N SER A 270 9.79 2.96 -24.78
CA SER A 270 9.80 4.17 -25.62
C SER A 270 11.20 4.74 -25.78
N THR A 271 11.54 5.13 -27.00
CA THR A 271 12.82 5.76 -27.35
C THR A 271 12.93 7.22 -26.89
N GLU A 272 11.86 7.81 -26.34
CA GLU A 272 11.82 9.20 -25.88
C GLU A 272 12.34 9.38 -24.44
N GLU A 273 12.65 8.28 -23.73
CA GLU A 273 13.11 8.31 -22.32
C GLU A 273 14.63 8.51 -22.16
N GLN A 274 15.42 8.59 -23.25
CA GLN A 274 16.85 8.88 -23.15
C GLN A 274 17.08 10.36 -22.79
N GLY A 275 17.17 10.67 -21.48
CA GLY A 275 17.57 11.99 -21.01
C GLY A 275 16.61 12.68 -20.04
N ARG A 276 15.60 12.02 -19.51
CA ARG A 276 14.81 12.55 -18.38
C ARG A 276 15.50 12.18 -17.06
N ASP A 277 15.72 13.18 -16.22
CA ASP A 277 16.03 12.95 -14.80
C ASP A 277 14.84 12.22 -14.19
N ARG A 278 15.05 10.99 -13.75
CA ARG A 278 14.01 10.19 -13.09
C ARG A 278 13.96 10.60 -11.62
N ASP A 279 12.77 10.86 -11.12
CA ASP A 279 12.52 11.03 -9.69
C ASP A 279 12.71 9.65 -8.98
N VAL A 280 13.97 9.30 -8.72
CA VAL A 280 14.28 8.05 -8.02
C VAL A 280 13.91 8.21 -6.56
N ILE A 281 13.01 7.34 -6.09
CA ILE A 281 12.68 7.26 -4.67
C ILE A 281 13.95 6.80 -3.93
N THR A 282 14.53 7.68 -3.12
CA THR A 282 15.69 7.38 -2.28
C THR A 282 15.23 7.07 -0.85
N GLY A 283 16.00 6.26 -0.15
CA GLY A 283 15.76 5.89 1.24
C GLY A 283 14.84 4.67 1.41
N ASP A 284 14.93 4.06 2.59
CA ASP A 284 14.13 2.90 2.97
C ASP A 284 12.67 3.27 3.27
N VAL A 285 11.76 2.31 3.07
CA VAL A 285 10.37 2.46 3.52
C VAL A 285 10.34 2.59 5.04
N PRO A 286 9.72 3.64 5.60
CA PRO A 286 9.60 3.78 7.05
C PRO A 286 8.83 2.62 7.68
N SER A 287 9.06 2.39 8.97
CA SER A 287 8.38 1.32 9.68
C SER A 287 6.90 1.64 9.91
N PRO A 288 5.97 0.73 9.61
CA PRO A 288 4.55 0.91 9.94
C PRO A 288 4.25 0.91 11.45
N ARG A 289 5.25 0.61 12.30
CA ARG A 289 5.16 0.73 13.77
C ARG A 289 5.22 2.18 14.24
N ASN A 290 5.99 2.99 13.54
CA ASN A 290 6.16 4.40 13.85
C ASN A 290 6.21 5.17 12.52
N PRO A 291 5.05 5.33 11.86
CA PRO A 291 4.98 6.05 10.60
C PRO A 291 5.34 7.53 10.79
N PRO A 292 5.90 8.19 9.78
CA PRO A 292 6.17 9.62 9.83
C PRO A 292 4.89 10.42 10.15
N SER A 293 5.02 11.49 10.94
CA SER A 293 3.92 12.44 11.19
C SER A 293 3.55 13.21 9.92
N GLY A 294 2.31 13.65 9.81
CA GLY A 294 1.83 14.34 8.61
C GLY A 294 1.77 13.39 7.41
N CYS A 295 2.26 13.83 6.25
CA CYS A 295 2.34 12.96 5.08
C CYS A 295 3.31 11.79 5.31
N SER A 296 2.81 10.56 5.24
CA SER A 296 3.58 9.34 5.46
C SER A 296 4.75 9.16 4.47
N PHE A 297 4.66 9.78 3.27
CA PHE A 297 5.71 9.74 2.24
C PHE A 297 6.77 10.83 2.39
N ARG A 298 6.61 11.82 3.27
CA ARG A 298 7.47 13.02 3.39
C ARG A 298 8.98 12.73 3.46
N THR A 299 9.38 11.65 4.14
CA THR A 299 10.80 11.29 4.33
C THR A 299 11.49 10.79 3.07
N ARG A 300 10.73 10.44 2.04
CA ARG A 300 11.21 9.96 0.74
C ARG A 300 10.75 10.83 -0.42
N CYS A 301 9.99 11.91 -0.13
CA CYS A 301 9.39 12.76 -1.15
C CYS A 301 10.43 13.65 -1.84
N PRO A 302 10.59 13.57 -3.18
CA PRO A 302 11.50 14.46 -3.91
C PRO A 302 10.99 15.91 -3.93
N SER A 303 9.68 16.12 -3.73
CA SER A 303 9.02 17.43 -3.78
C SER A 303 8.52 17.88 -2.40
N ILE A 304 9.21 17.50 -1.31
CA ILE A 304 8.84 17.96 0.03
C ILE A 304 8.83 19.50 0.08
N ILE A 305 7.75 20.07 0.66
CA ILE A 305 7.54 21.51 0.66
C ILE A 305 8.44 22.16 1.70
N GLN A 306 9.21 23.17 1.28
CA GLN A 306 10.05 23.98 2.17
C GLN A 306 9.17 24.93 3.02
N PRO A 307 9.59 25.23 4.27
CA PRO A 307 8.88 26.21 5.08
C PRO A 307 8.94 27.62 4.48
N PRO A 308 7.97 28.49 4.78
CA PRO A 308 7.97 29.87 4.31
C PRO A 308 9.27 30.59 4.63
N GLY A 309 9.76 31.41 3.68
CA GLY A 309 10.98 32.19 3.84
C GLY A 309 12.31 31.43 3.73
N LEU A 310 12.28 30.09 3.64
CA LEU A 310 13.48 29.31 3.38
C LEU A 310 13.82 29.37 1.88
N GLN A 311 15.06 29.75 1.56
CA GLN A 311 15.57 29.73 0.19
C GLN A 311 16.75 28.76 0.13
N MET A 312 16.49 27.56 -0.35
CA MET A 312 17.46 26.48 -0.46
C MET A 312 17.18 25.64 -1.71
N GLU A 313 18.20 25.07 -2.33
CA GLU A 313 18.00 24.10 -3.41
C GLU A 313 17.26 22.88 -2.87
N GLN A 314 16.37 22.29 -3.67
CA GLN A 314 15.48 21.21 -3.23
C GLN A 314 16.28 19.99 -2.74
N ASP A 315 17.34 19.62 -3.42
CA ASP A 315 18.17 18.48 -3.02
C ASP A 315 18.94 18.75 -1.72
N ALA A 316 19.45 19.98 -1.53
CA ALA A 316 20.06 20.40 -0.27
C ALA A 316 19.06 20.37 0.89
N TYR A 317 17.82 20.81 0.67
CA TYR A 317 16.77 20.73 1.68
C TYR A 317 16.39 19.28 2.03
N ARG A 318 16.39 18.39 1.06
CA ARG A 318 16.17 16.94 1.29
C ARG A 318 17.26 16.33 2.16
N GLU A 319 18.54 16.69 1.94
CA GLU A 319 19.64 16.22 2.79
C GLU A 319 19.44 16.65 4.25
N VAL A 320 19.04 17.90 4.49
CA VAL A 320 18.74 18.38 5.86
C VAL A 320 17.56 17.63 6.47
N THR A 321 16.52 17.38 5.69
CA THR A 321 15.34 16.63 6.15
C THR A 321 15.71 15.17 6.46
N GLU A 322 16.55 14.55 5.65
CA GLU A 322 17.06 13.21 5.89
C GLU A 322 17.95 13.16 7.15
N TYR A 323 18.86 14.11 7.33
CA TYR A 323 19.68 14.24 8.54
C TYR A 323 18.79 14.30 9.78
N ARG A 324 17.77 15.17 9.79
CA ARG A 324 16.84 15.28 10.89
C ARG A 324 16.07 13.97 11.13
N THR A 325 15.60 13.31 10.09
CA THR A 325 14.92 12.02 10.20
C THR A 325 15.83 10.94 10.80
N ARG A 326 17.12 10.92 10.46
CA ARG A 326 18.12 10.02 11.07
C ARG A 326 18.33 10.30 12.55
N LEU A 327 18.29 11.58 12.98
CA LEU A 327 18.35 11.96 14.40
C LEU A 327 17.12 11.48 15.16
N GLU A 328 15.92 11.82 14.67
CA GLU A 328 14.62 11.45 15.26
C GLU A 328 14.46 9.93 15.41
N THR A 329 14.99 9.16 14.47
CA THR A 329 14.91 7.70 14.47
C THR A 329 16.09 7.00 15.16
N GLY A 330 17.05 7.74 15.70
CA GLY A 330 18.24 7.20 16.35
C GLY A 330 19.16 6.40 15.41
N ARG A 331 19.13 6.68 14.12
CA ARG A 331 19.97 6.00 13.10
C ARG A 331 21.39 6.54 13.02
N ILE A 332 21.70 7.62 13.71
CA ILE A 332 23.06 8.15 13.84
C ILE A 332 23.69 7.61 15.12
N SER A 333 24.66 6.73 15.00
CA SER A 333 25.41 6.21 16.13
C SER A 333 26.59 7.13 16.45
N ILE A 334 26.39 8.01 17.43
CA ILE A 334 27.43 8.95 17.92
C ILE A 334 28.67 8.19 18.36
N LYS A 335 28.49 7.09 19.11
CA LYS A 335 29.60 6.26 19.58
C LYS A 335 30.43 5.67 18.43
N SER A 336 29.76 5.07 17.44
CA SER A 336 30.47 4.50 16.28
C SER A 336 31.21 5.56 15.49
N ARG A 337 30.70 6.79 15.47
CA ARG A 337 31.38 7.92 14.79
C ARG A 337 32.64 8.33 15.52
N TRP A 338 32.60 8.47 16.83
CA TRP A 338 33.77 8.72 17.65
C TRP A 338 34.82 7.62 17.50
N ASP A 339 34.42 6.35 17.46
CA ASP A 339 35.35 5.22 17.23
C ASP A 339 36.07 5.32 15.87
N LEU A 340 35.45 5.89 14.85
CA LEU A 340 36.03 6.08 13.50
C LEU A 340 37.03 7.24 13.46
N VAL A 341 36.76 8.32 14.19
CA VAL A 341 37.62 9.50 14.24
C VAL A 341 38.86 9.30 15.16
N GLY A 342 38.80 8.28 16.03
CA GLY A 342 40.00 7.81 16.77
C GLY A 342 40.25 8.56 18.08
N ASP A 343 39.24 9.22 18.65
CA ASP A 343 39.42 9.91 19.94
C ASP A 343 38.43 9.43 21.02
N PRO A 344 38.92 8.63 21.96
CA PRO A 344 38.13 8.21 23.12
C PRO A 344 37.85 9.34 24.15
N ASP A 345 38.60 10.44 24.10
CA ASP A 345 38.48 11.55 25.06
C ASP A 345 37.69 12.76 24.52
N LYS A 346 37.08 12.65 23.33
CA LYS A 346 36.28 13.72 22.65
C LYS A 346 37.04 15.06 22.48
N GLU A 347 38.35 15.03 22.30
CA GLU A 347 39.19 16.25 22.19
C GLU A 347 39.12 16.89 20.80
N ASP A 348 38.82 16.13 19.71
CA ASP A 348 38.77 16.66 18.33
C ASP A 348 37.32 16.71 17.79
N THR A 349 36.50 17.61 18.35
CA THR A 349 35.14 17.88 17.90
C THR A 349 35.10 18.30 16.42
N GLY A 350 36.15 18.97 15.93
CA GLY A 350 36.23 19.39 14.53
C GLY A 350 36.27 18.21 13.57
N ALA A 351 37.11 17.20 13.83
CA ALA A 351 37.18 15.99 13.02
C ALA A 351 35.87 15.17 13.04
N PHE A 352 35.18 15.14 14.18
CA PHE A 352 33.87 14.51 14.29
C PHE A 352 32.83 15.20 13.37
N ILE A 353 32.76 16.53 13.46
CA ILE A 353 31.82 17.34 12.66
C ILE A 353 32.12 17.17 11.17
N GLU A 354 33.37 17.27 10.76
CA GLU A 354 33.81 17.12 9.35
C GLU A 354 33.44 15.72 8.82
N SER A 355 33.78 14.66 9.57
CA SER A 355 33.44 13.28 9.18
C SER A 355 31.94 13.02 9.06
N LEU A 356 31.12 13.62 9.93
CA LEU A 356 29.67 13.47 9.90
C LEU A 356 29.07 14.30 8.76
N ARG A 357 29.60 15.51 8.53
CA ARG A 357 29.20 16.39 7.45
C ARG A 357 29.41 15.76 6.08
N ASP A 358 30.60 15.17 5.85
CA ASP A 358 30.93 14.50 4.59
C ASP A 358 30.02 13.28 4.30
N GLU A 359 29.53 12.62 5.34
CA GLU A 359 28.56 11.53 5.18
C GLU A 359 27.16 12.01 4.88
N LEU A 360 26.72 13.09 5.53
CA LEU A 360 25.33 13.52 5.51
C LEU A 360 24.99 14.46 4.36
N PHE A 361 25.98 15.24 3.88
CA PHE A 361 25.72 16.32 2.95
C PHE A 361 26.68 16.28 1.77
N THR A 362 26.12 16.35 0.58
CA THR A 362 26.88 16.57 -0.67
C THR A 362 26.81 18.03 -1.11
N HIS A 363 25.84 18.80 -0.57
CA HIS A 363 25.65 20.23 -0.84
C HIS A 363 26.30 21.09 0.24
N THR A 364 26.63 22.34 -0.15
CA THR A 364 27.09 23.38 0.75
C THR A 364 25.93 24.30 1.11
N PHE A 365 25.89 24.72 2.36
CA PHE A 365 24.88 25.64 2.86
C PHE A 365 25.48 27.04 3.03
N ALA A 366 24.67 28.05 3.24
CA ALA A 366 25.12 29.43 3.40
C ALA A 366 24.29 30.21 4.41
N GLY A 367 24.91 31.24 5.04
CA GLY A 367 24.26 32.15 5.97
C GLY A 367 23.69 31.43 7.20
N GLU A 368 22.52 31.84 7.65
CA GLU A 368 21.86 31.31 8.84
C GLU A 368 21.62 29.78 8.78
N ASN A 369 21.35 29.25 7.59
CA ASN A 369 21.14 27.81 7.41
C ASN A 369 22.42 27.00 7.71
N GLU A 370 23.57 27.51 7.29
CA GLU A 370 24.87 26.91 7.60
C GLU A 370 25.15 26.94 9.11
N GLU A 371 24.91 28.10 9.77
CA GLU A 371 25.16 28.27 11.20
C GLU A 371 24.31 27.30 12.04
N ILE A 372 23.04 27.09 11.67
CA ILE A 372 22.14 26.17 12.38
C ILE A 372 22.56 24.71 12.18
N ILE A 373 22.94 24.32 10.96
CA ILE A 373 23.40 22.96 10.68
C ILE A 373 24.69 22.67 11.45
N GLU A 374 25.64 23.61 11.44
CA GLU A 374 26.90 23.45 12.14
C GLU A 374 26.70 23.38 13.66
N GLU A 375 25.80 24.18 14.23
CA GLU A 375 25.47 24.13 15.64
C GLU A 375 24.77 22.80 16.01
N SER A 376 23.87 22.30 15.16
CA SER A 376 23.25 20.97 15.35
C SER A 376 24.31 19.86 15.36
N LEU A 377 25.30 19.91 14.47
CA LEU A 377 26.41 18.95 14.45
C LEU A 377 27.30 19.03 15.72
N ARG A 378 27.49 20.26 16.29
CA ARG A 378 28.20 20.45 17.55
C ARG A 378 27.43 19.83 18.72
N CYS A 379 26.14 20.13 18.85
CA CYS A 379 25.30 19.50 19.86
C CYS A 379 25.39 17.96 19.80
N LEU A 380 25.40 17.41 18.59
CA LEU A 380 25.52 15.97 18.39
C LEU A 380 26.91 15.42 18.85
N ALA A 381 27.98 16.16 18.62
CA ALA A 381 29.31 15.79 19.11
C ALA A 381 29.35 15.79 20.66
N GLU A 382 28.54 16.60 21.32
CA GLU A 382 28.37 16.67 22.76
C GLU A 382 27.35 15.66 23.32
N ASP A 383 26.79 14.78 22.45
CA ASP A 383 25.77 13.77 22.79
C ASP A 383 24.39 14.38 23.12
N ASP A 384 24.15 15.64 22.73
CA ASP A 384 22.88 16.35 22.90
C ASP A 384 22.03 16.28 21.63
N THR A 385 21.45 15.09 21.42
CA THR A 385 20.56 14.84 20.25
C THR A 385 19.26 15.64 20.30
N GLU A 386 18.77 15.95 21.51
CA GLU A 386 17.51 16.68 21.69
C GLU A 386 17.65 18.13 21.20
N THR A 387 18.67 18.85 21.62
CA THR A 387 18.94 20.22 21.14
C THR A 387 19.27 20.23 19.65
N ALA A 388 20.07 19.29 19.15
CA ALA A 388 20.38 19.14 17.74
C ALA A 388 19.10 19.01 16.88
N THR A 389 18.19 18.15 17.31
CA THR A 389 16.90 17.95 16.60
C THR A 389 16.00 19.18 16.69
N ALA A 390 15.92 19.83 17.85
CA ALA A 390 15.10 21.02 18.05
C ALA A 390 15.52 22.19 17.15
N LEU A 391 16.83 22.49 17.04
CA LEU A 391 17.37 23.49 16.15
C LEU A 391 16.96 23.29 14.69
N LEU A 392 17.09 22.05 14.20
CA LEU A 392 16.71 21.72 12.84
C LEU A 392 15.19 21.78 12.62
N THR A 393 14.40 21.35 13.60
CA THR A 393 12.93 21.37 13.52
C THR A 393 12.41 22.80 13.49
N ASP A 394 12.97 23.69 14.30
CA ASP A 394 12.56 25.10 14.34
C ASP A 394 12.75 25.79 12.98
N ARG A 395 13.82 25.52 12.29
CA ARG A 395 14.16 26.17 11.02
C ARG A 395 13.62 25.44 9.79
N PHE A 396 13.69 24.11 9.77
CA PHE A 396 13.51 23.32 8.56
C PHE A 396 12.27 22.41 8.56
N ALA A 397 11.36 22.51 9.55
CA ALA A 397 10.16 21.69 9.52
C ALA A 397 9.25 22.06 8.33
N SER A 398 8.77 21.02 7.64
CA SER A 398 7.86 21.15 6.50
C SER A 398 6.40 21.13 6.94
N ILE A 399 5.51 21.76 6.15
CA ILE A 399 4.07 21.56 6.29
C ILE A 399 3.68 20.10 6.15
N CYS A 400 4.41 19.33 5.31
CA CYS A 400 4.21 17.90 5.13
C CYS A 400 4.41 17.08 6.41
N GLU A 401 4.97 17.64 7.47
CA GLU A 401 5.14 17.01 8.77
C GLU A 401 4.07 17.38 9.78
N GLN A 402 3.51 18.56 9.62
CA GLN A 402 2.66 19.21 10.61
C GLN A 402 1.18 18.96 10.35
N VAL A 403 0.81 18.88 9.08
CA VAL A 403 -0.59 18.72 8.66
C VAL A 403 -0.72 17.50 7.77
N ASN A 404 -1.65 16.62 8.10
CA ASN A 404 -1.96 15.44 7.30
C ASN A 404 -2.77 15.83 6.07
N PRO A 405 -2.28 15.64 4.83
CA PRO A 405 -3.10 15.86 3.64
C PRO A 405 -4.17 14.76 3.55
N VAL A 406 -5.31 15.07 2.96
CA VAL A 406 -6.41 14.13 2.79
C VAL A 406 -6.82 13.99 1.33
N LEU A 407 -7.50 12.90 0.99
CA LEU A 407 -8.12 12.73 -0.31
C LEU A 407 -9.30 13.73 -0.46
N GLN A 408 -9.39 14.39 -1.61
CA GLN A 408 -10.45 15.35 -1.92
C GLN A 408 -11.69 14.63 -2.45
N ASP A 409 -12.85 15.29 -2.40
CA ASP A 409 -14.08 14.83 -3.06
C ASP A 409 -14.07 15.22 -4.55
N THR A 410 -13.23 14.55 -5.32
CA THR A 410 -13.06 14.75 -6.77
C THR A 410 -12.99 13.42 -7.49
N ALA A 411 -12.97 13.42 -8.82
CA ALA A 411 -12.82 12.19 -9.60
C ALA A 411 -11.40 11.59 -9.51
N HIS A 412 -10.39 12.42 -9.19
CA HIS A 412 -8.98 12.03 -9.06
C HIS A 412 -8.36 12.65 -7.80
N PRO A 413 -8.73 12.17 -6.60
CA PRO A 413 -8.22 12.68 -5.33
C PRO A 413 -6.80 12.22 -5.04
N SER A 414 -6.01 13.12 -4.40
CA SER A 414 -4.63 12.87 -4.00
C SER A 414 -4.32 13.46 -2.62
N ALA A 415 -3.86 12.66 -1.68
CA ALA A 415 -3.48 13.11 -0.33
C ALA A 415 -2.10 13.80 -0.35
N CYS A 416 -2.02 14.99 -0.96
CA CYS A 416 -0.78 15.75 -1.10
C CYS A 416 -1.04 17.26 -1.02
N HIS A 417 -0.17 18.00 -0.30
CA HIS A 417 -0.25 19.47 -0.21
C HIS A 417 0.14 20.21 -1.51
N LEU A 418 0.68 19.50 -2.50
CA LEU A 418 0.95 20.07 -3.84
C LEU A 418 -0.31 20.20 -4.69
N VAL A 419 -1.42 19.59 -4.27
CA VAL A 419 -2.74 19.73 -4.89
C VAL A 419 -3.69 20.50 -3.97
N GLU A 420 -4.76 21.06 -4.53
CA GLU A 420 -5.75 21.80 -3.75
C GLU A 420 -6.38 20.92 -2.67
N GLN A 421 -6.23 21.34 -1.43
CA GLN A 421 -6.74 20.60 -0.27
C GLN A 421 -8.09 21.18 0.19
N PRO A 422 -8.96 20.40 0.88
CA PRO A 422 -10.18 20.91 1.49
C PRO A 422 -9.93 22.11 2.42
N ALA A 423 -10.93 22.99 2.56
CA ALA A 423 -10.80 24.24 3.31
C ALA A 423 -10.25 24.05 4.73
N HIS A 424 -10.70 23.01 5.45
CA HIS A 424 -10.25 22.75 6.82
C HIS A 424 -8.76 22.34 6.90
N ILE A 425 -8.19 21.74 5.86
CA ILE A 425 -6.75 21.46 5.75
C ILE A 425 -6.00 22.73 5.34
N THR A 426 -6.53 23.46 4.36
CA THR A 426 -5.93 24.73 3.92
C THR A 426 -5.86 25.76 5.06
N ASP A 427 -6.85 25.81 5.94
CA ASP A 427 -6.84 26.69 7.11
C ASP A 427 -5.75 26.28 8.12
N GLN A 428 -5.55 24.98 8.38
CA GLN A 428 -4.43 24.49 9.21
C GLN A 428 -3.07 24.83 8.61
N VAL A 429 -2.93 24.75 7.28
CA VAL A 429 -1.69 25.16 6.57
C VAL A 429 -1.43 26.64 6.80
N ARG A 430 -2.43 27.52 6.62
CA ARG A 430 -2.30 28.97 6.84
C ARG A 430 -1.97 29.32 8.29
N GLU A 431 -2.60 28.64 9.25
CA GLU A 431 -2.30 28.83 10.67
C GLU A 431 -0.84 28.50 10.98
N TRP A 432 -0.33 27.38 10.42
CA TRP A 432 1.07 27.01 10.59
C TRP A 432 2.03 28.00 9.92
N GLU A 433 1.74 28.46 8.69
CA GLU A 433 2.55 29.48 8.00
C GLU A 433 2.64 30.78 8.82
N ALA A 434 1.51 31.25 9.37
CA ALA A 434 1.46 32.45 10.20
C ALA A 434 2.27 32.36 11.51
N THR A 435 2.59 31.16 11.99
CA THR A 435 3.47 31.00 13.17
C THR A 435 4.96 31.14 12.81
N ARG A 436 5.30 31.19 11.52
CA ARG A 436 6.68 31.23 11.00
C ARG A 436 7.06 32.52 10.29
N GLU A 437 6.07 33.42 10.07
CA GLU A 437 6.30 34.83 9.68
C GLU A 437 6.65 35.70 10.91
#